data_fac87478c993e6bdf5879579711b1080
#
_entry.id   fac87478c993e6bdf5879579711b1080
#
_cell.length_a   1.000
_cell.length_b   1.000
_cell.length_c   1.000
_cell.angle_alpha   90.00
_cell.angle_beta   90.00
_cell.angle_gamma   90.00
#
_symmetry.space_group_name_H-M   'P 1'
#
loop_
_entity.id
_entity.type
_entity.pdbx_description
1 polymer ?
#
loop_
_entity_poly.entity_id
_entity_poly.type
_entity_poly.pdbx_seq_one_letter_code
_entity_poly.pdbx_strand_id
1 'polypeptide(L)'
;MRLKKVMATGLVAALALSTMVGCSSKKDSSDQKKIGVVQLVEHDALDASYKGFKDGLEKAGYKDGDKIKIEYKNAQNEQSNCQTIAKQFVTDKCDLVLAIATPAAQAMANESKDIPILVTAVTDPADAKLVQSNKK
;
A
#
# COMPACT_ATOMS: atom_id res chain seq x y z
N MET A 1 3.18 73.59 -16.98
CA MET A 1 3.80 74.66 -16.22
C MET A 1 3.66 74.41 -14.70
N ARG A 2 4.80 74.29 -14.03
CA ARG A 2 4.98 74.30 -12.56
C ARG A 2 4.30 73.16 -11.78
N LEU A 3 5.01 72.11 -11.46
CA LEU A 3 5.92 71.97 -10.32
C LEU A 3 5.41 72.58 -8.99
N LYS A 4 4.99 71.73 -8.09
CA LYS A 4 5.31 71.94 -6.67
C LYS A 4 5.25 70.64 -5.88
N LYS A 5 6.39 70.32 -5.35
CA LYS A 5 6.70 69.34 -4.31
C LYS A 5 5.82 69.58 -3.08
N VAL A 6 5.32 68.52 -2.47
CA VAL A 6 5.22 68.48 -1.01
C VAL A 6 5.55 67.10 -0.58
N MET A 7 6.66 67.02 0.14
CA MET A 7 7.02 65.94 1.05
C MET A 7 6.06 65.93 2.25
N ALA A 8 5.61 64.85 2.65
CA ALA A 8 5.23 64.60 4.05
C ALA A 8 5.37 63.11 4.35
N THR A 9 6.41 62.86 4.95
CA THR A 9 6.78 62.01 6.08
C THR A 9 5.58 61.47 6.85
N GLY A 10 5.59 60.14 7.09
CA GLY A 10 4.94 59.68 8.31
C GLY A 10 4.30 58.32 8.23
N LEU A 11 4.92 57.50 8.94
CA LEU A 11 4.43 56.44 9.83
C LEU A 11 4.41 55.00 9.28
N VAL A 12 5.50 54.35 9.65
CA VAL A 12 5.67 52.92 9.76
C VAL A 12 4.60 52.36 10.73
N ALA A 13 3.67 51.57 10.19
CA ALA A 13 2.91 50.65 11.00
C ALA A 13 3.25 49.23 10.56
N ALA A 14 4.18 48.64 11.28
CA ALA A 14 4.55 47.25 11.21
C ALA A 14 3.35 46.42 11.74
N LEU A 15 2.54 45.93 10.85
CA LEU A 15 1.58 44.83 11.15
C LEU A 15 2.31 43.52 10.92
N ALA A 16 2.85 42.98 12.02
CA ALA A 16 3.33 41.62 12.09
C ALA A 16 2.10 40.69 11.92
N LEU A 17 1.84 40.29 10.69
CA LEU A 17 1.01 39.11 10.40
C LEU A 17 1.85 37.90 10.72
N SER A 18 1.70 37.40 11.94
CA SER A 18 2.13 36.05 12.31
C SER A 18 1.31 35.06 11.51
N THR A 19 1.84 34.66 10.35
CA THR A 19 1.39 33.48 9.65
C THR A 19 1.72 32.29 10.52
N MET A 20 0.71 31.78 11.24
CA MET A 20 0.75 30.43 11.74
C MET A 20 0.82 29.49 10.54
N VAL A 21 2.04 29.15 10.16
CA VAL A 21 2.29 27.99 9.33
C VAL A 21 1.95 26.78 10.20
N GLY A 22 0.69 26.36 10.10
CA GLY A 22 0.30 25.06 10.58
C GLY A 22 1.12 24.04 9.81
N CYS A 23 2.15 23.50 10.44
CA CYS A 23 2.77 22.24 10.00
C CYS A 23 1.69 21.15 10.10
N SER A 24 0.87 21.07 9.08
CA SER A 24 0.21 19.81 8.73
C SER A 24 1.34 18.91 8.27
N SER A 25 1.87 18.11 9.17
CA SER A 25 2.72 16.99 8.81
C SER A 25 1.92 16.08 7.89
N LYS A 26 1.96 16.34 6.58
CA LYS A 26 1.74 15.29 5.62
C LYS A 26 2.82 14.27 5.94
N LYS A 27 2.45 13.19 6.64
CA LYS A 27 3.26 11.99 6.71
C LYS A 27 3.60 11.67 5.26
N ASP A 28 4.85 11.81 4.89
CA ASP A 28 5.32 11.49 3.55
C ASP A 28 4.94 10.04 3.27
N SER A 29 4.09 9.83 2.28
CA SER A 29 3.67 8.50 1.82
C SER A 29 4.86 7.68 1.28
N SER A 30 6.06 8.27 1.23
CA SER A 30 7.31 7.61 0.83
C SER A 30 7.85 6.64 1.87
N ASP A 31 7.41 6.72 3.13
CA ASP A 31 7.92 5.89 4.24
C ASP A 31 7.01 4.71 4.59
N GLN A 32 5.84 4.62 3.98
CA GLN A 32 4.91 3.51 4.19
C GLN A 32 5.29 2.30 3.34
N LYS A 33 5.33 1.12 3.99
CA LYS A 33 5.48 -0.14 3.27
C LYS A 33 4.19 -0.50 2.53
N LYS A 34 4.32 -0.87 1.26
CA LYS A 34 3.20 -1.26 0.42
C LYS A 34 2.96 -2.76 0.50
N ILE A 35 1.78 -3.14 0.90
CA ILE A 35 1.37 -4.54 0.99
C ILE A 35 0.25 -4.80 -0.01
N GLY A 36 0.51 -5.63 -1.01
CA GLY A 36 -0.51 -6.12 -1.91
C GLY A 36 -1.23 -7.32 -1.32
N VAL A 37 -2.53 -7.41 -1.55
CA VAL A 37 -3.32 -8.61 -1.23
C VAL A 37 -4.11 -9.00 -2.45
N VAL A 38 -3.83 -10.16 -3.01
CA VAL A 38 -4.62 -10.75 -4.10
C VAL A 38 -5.39 -11.95 -3.59
N GLN A 39 -6.71 -11.88 -3.68
CA GLN A 39 -7.63 -12.96 -3.33
C GLN A 39 -8.32 -13.47 -4.58
N LEU A 40 -8.41 -14.79 -4.75
CA LEU A 40 -8.99 -15.40 -5.93
C LEU A 40 -10.46 -15.02 -6.11
N VAL A 41 -11.24 -15.13 -5.06
CA VAL A 41 -12.69 -14.92 -5.07
C VAL A 41 -13.19 -14.53 -3.69
N GLU A 42 -14.29 -13.82 -3.62
CA GLU A 42 -14.98 -13.53 -2.35
C GLU A 42 -15.63 -14.83 -1.82
N HIS A 43 -15.21 -15.21 -0.62
CA HIS A 43 -15.70 -16.41 0.07
C HIS A 43 -15.35 -16.30 1.56
N ASP A 44 -16.28 -16.66 2.45
CA ASP A 44 -16.16 -16.47 3.90
C ASP A 44 -14.82 -16.94 4.49
N ALA A 45 -14.31 -18.10 4.06
CA ALA A 45 -13.05 -18.63 4.54
C ALA A 45 -11.84 -17.84 4.06
N LEU A 46 -11.88 -17.31 2.83
CA LEU A 46 -10.81 -16.49 2.26
C LEU A 46 -10.83 -15.08 2.86
N ASP A 47 -12.04 -14.53 3.05
CA ASP A 47 -12.24 -13.23 3.71
C ASP A 47 -11.77 -13.27 5.15
N ALA A 48 -12.03 -14.38 5.87
CA ALA A 48 -11.50 -14.61 7.21
C ALA A 48 -9.96 -14.68 7.23
N SER A 49 -9.34 -15.26 6.21
CA SER A 49 -7.88 -15.29 6.06
C SER A 49 -7.30 -13.88 5.89
N TYR A 50 -7.91 -13.06 5.04
CA TYR A 50 -7.52 -11.67 4.87
C TYR A 50 -7.71 -10.86 6.13
N LYS A 51 -8.87 -11.01 6.80
CA LYS A 51 -9.13 -10.33 8.07
C LYS A 51 -8.10 -10.71 9.13
N GLY A 52 -7.80 -12.01 9.27
CA GLY A 52 -6.80 -12.50 10.22
C GLY A 52 -5.40 -11.92 9.97
N PHE A 53 -5.02 -11.78 8.70
CA PHE A 53 -3.76 -11.13 8.31
C PHE A 53 -3.72 -9.65 8.75
N LYS A 54 -4.78 -8.88 8.46
CA LYS A 54 -4.89 -7.48 8.90
C LYS A 54 -4.84 -7.34 10.42
N ASP A 55 -5.62 -8.14 11.12
CA ASP A 55 -5.66 -8.11 12.59
C ASP A 55 -4.29 -8.45 13.19
N GLY A 56 -3.57 -9.40 12.57
CA GLY A 56 -2.22 -9.77 12.98
C GLY A 56 -1.21 -8.63 12.79
N LEU A 57 -1.25 -7.96 11.66
CA LEU A 57 -0.41 -6.79 11.38
C LEU A 57 -0.71 -5.65 12.37
N GLU A 58 -1.97 -5.35 12.61
CA GLU A 58 -2.36 -4.28 13.53
C GLU A 58 -1.90 -4.58 14.98
N LYS A 59 -2.06 -5.82 15.46
CA LYS A 59 -1.55 -6.28 16.76
C LYS A 59 -0.03 -6.17 16.85
N ALA A 60 0.68 -6.37 15.76
CA ALA A 60 2.13 -6.21 15.68
C ALA A 60 2.57 -4.74 15.54
N GLY A 61 1.66 -3.78 15.54
CA GLY A 61 1.94 -2.36 15.45
C GLY A 61 2.08 -1.82 14.01
N TYR A 62 1.59 -2.59 13.02
CA TYR A 62 1.54 -2.19 11.61
C TYR A 62 0.11 -1.91 11.19
N LYS A 63 -0.37 -0.73 11.52
CA LYS A 63 -1.72 -0.30 11.16
C LYS A 63 -1.75 0.22 9.73
N ASP A 64 -2.78 -0.19 8.97
CA ASP A 64 -3.04 0.31 7.62
C ASP A 64 -3.33 1.82 7.64
N GLY A 65 -2.71 2.54 6.72
CA GLY A 65 -2.76 4.01 6.66
C GLY A 65 -1.76 4.72 7.58
N ASP A 66 -1.00 3.99 8.43
CA ASP A 66 0.07 4.54 9.26
C ASP A 66 1.45 4.12 8.75
N LYS A 67 1.98 2.98 9.18
CA LYS A 67 3.30 2.45 8.76
C LYS A 67 3.23 1.66 7.46
N ILE A 68 2.07 1.13 7.14
CA ILE A 68 1.82 0.33 5.95
C ILE A 68 0.62 0.87 5.18
N LYS A 69 0.57 0.54 3.90
CA LYS A 69 -0.59 0.72 3.05
C LYS A 69 -0.96 -0.64 2.45
N ILE A 70 -2.16 -1.11 2.75
CA ILE A 70 -2.68 -2.36 2.21
C ILE A 70 -3.52 -2.06 0.96
N GLU A 71 -3.21 -2.72 -0.15
CA GLU A 71 -4.00 -2.69 -1.37
C GLU A 71 -4.59 -4.08 -1.62
N TYR A 72 -5.89 -4.21 -1.41
CA TYR A 72 -6.63 -5.45 -1.64
C TYR A 72 -7.24 -5.49 -3.03
N LYS A 73 -7.08 -6.61 -3.72
CA LYS A 73 -7.67 -6.89 -5.03
C LYS A 73 -8.34 -8.27 -5.04
N ASN A 74 -9.55 -8.33 -5.54
CA ASN A 74 -10.28 -9.57 -5.78
C ASN A 74 -10.21 -9.95 -7.26
N ALA A 75 -9.78 -11.17 -7.57
CA ALA A 75 -9.64 -11.66 -8.94
C ALA A 75 -10.96 -12.20 -9.54
N GLN A 76 -12.03 -12.19 -8.77
CA GLN A 76 -13.38 -12.60 -9.22
C GLN A 76 -13.42 -14.01 -9.82
N ASN A 77 -12.62 -14.91 -9.25
CA ASN A 77 -12.45 -16.31 -9.71
C ASN A 77 -11.87 -16.45 -11.13
N GLU A 78 -11.22 -15.40 -11.64
CA GLU A 78 -10.61 -15.40 -12.98
C GLU A 78 -9.08 -15.44 -12.90
N GLN A 79 -8.48 -16.47 -13.53
CA GLN A 79 -7.02 -16.63 -13.56
C GLN A 79 -6.31 -15.44 -14.24
N SER A 80 -6.91 -14.90 -15.30
CA SER A 80 -6.40 -13.72 -16.00
C SER A 80 -6.35 -12.48 -15.13
N ASN A 81 -7.33 -12.32 -14.23
CA ASN A 81 -7.34 -11.24 -13.26
C ASN A 81 -6.24 -11.43 -12.22
N CYS A 82 -5.98 -12.66 -11.76
CA CYS A 82 -4.84 -12.93 -10.88
C CYS A 82 -3.52 -12.47 -11.51
N GLN A 83 -3.30 -12.77 -12.80
CA GLN A 83 -2.10 -12.36 -13.52
C GLN A 83 -2.00 -10.83 -13.68
N THR A 84 -3.11 -10.18 -14.00
CA THR A 84 -3.17 -8.71 -14.13
C THR A 84 -2.86 -8.02 -12.81
N ILE A 85 -3.44 -8.51 -11.71
CA ILE A 85 -3.20 -8.00 -10.36
C ILE A 85 -1.74 -8.23 -9.96
N ALA A 86 -1.18 -9.41 -10.25
CA ALA A 86 0.21 -9.71 -9.95
C ALA A 86 1.17 -8.74 -10.67
N LYS A 87 0.96 -8.48 -11.96
CA LYS A 87 1.73 -7.49 -12.74
C LYS A 87 1.61 -6.08 -12.14
N GLN A 88 0.41 -5.70 -11.71
CA GLN A 88 0.20 -4.41 -11.06
C GLN A 88 1.01 -4.28 -9.78
N PHE A 89 0.97 -5.27 -8.88
CA PHE A 89 1.74 -5.23 -7.63
C PHE A 89 3.25 -5.17 -7.83
N VAL A 90 3.75 -5.82 -8.90
CA VAL A 90 5.16 -5.70 -9.30
C VAL A 90 5.47 -4.27 -9.78
N THR A 91 4.62 -3.71 -10.63
CA THR A 91 4.76 -2.33 -11.16
C THR A 91 4.71 -1.29 -10.03
N ASP A 92 3.79 -1.49 -9.07
CA ASP A 92 3.60 -0.61 -7.92
C ASP A 92 4.70 -0.78 -6.85
N LYS A 93 5.62 -1.73 -7.06
CA LYS A 93 6.73 -2.05 -6.16
C LYS A 93 6.26 -2.35 -4.75
N CYS A 94 5.32 -3.28 -4.62
CA CYS A 94 4.91 -3.77 -3.31
C CYS A 94 6.10 -4.36 -2.54
N ASP A 95 6.20 -4.05 -1.25
CA ASP A 95 7.25 -4.59 -0.37
C ASP A 95 6.94 -6.03 0.07
N LEU A 96 5.67 -6.41 0.04
CA LEU A 96 5.16 -7.74 0.41
C LEU A 96 3.83 -7.98 -0.30
N VAL A 97 3.55 -9.22 -0.68
CA VAL A 97 2.23 -9.62 -1.18
C VAL A 97 1.70 -10.80 -0.40
N LEU A 98 0.43 -10.71 0.02
CA LEU A 98 -0.36 -11.85 0.46
C LEU A 98 -1.18 -12.38 -0.72
N ALA A 99 -0.96 -13.64 -1.08
CA ALA A 99 -1.73 -14.34 -2.10
C ALA A 99 -2.65 -15.38 -1.45
N ILE A 100 -3.94 -15.22 -1.67
CA ILE A 100 -4.98 -16.06 -1.06
C ILE A 100 -5.58 -16.96 -2.14
N ALA A 101 -5.40 -18.25 -1.97
CA ALA A 101 -5.70 -19.38 -2.86
C ALA A 101 -4.60 -19.66 -3.90
N THR A 102 -4.56 -20.92 -4.36
CA THR A 102 -3.51 -21.44 -5.25
C THR A 102 -3.34 -20.62 -6.54
N PRO A 103 -4.38 -20.26 -7.31
CA PRO A 103 -4.23 -19.48 -8.54
C PRO A 103 -3.60 -18.10 -8.32
N ALA A 104 -3.97 -17.43 -7.23
CA ALA A 104 -3.40 -16.14 -6.86
C ALA A 104 -1.91 -16.26 -6.50
N ALA A 105 -1.55 -17.28 -5.72
CA ALA A 105 -0.17 -17.57 -5.34
C ALA A 105 0.71 -17.90 -6.55
N GLN A 106 0.21 -18.73 -7.47
CA GLN A 106 0.92 -19.08 -8.70
C GLN A 106 1.12 -17.86 -9.61
N ALA A 107 0.11 -16.99 -9.76
CA ALA A 107 0.23 -15.78 -10.55
C ALA A 107 1.34 -14.86 -9.99
N MET A 108 1.38 -14.63 -8.67
CA MET A 108 2.43 -13.84 -8.03
C MET A 108 3.82 -14.46 -8.18
N ALA A 109 3.95 -15.77 -7.95
CA ALA A 109 5.23 -16.48 -8.07
C ALA A 109 5.79 -16.48 -9.50
N ASN A 110 4.92 -16.40 -10.51
CA ASN A 110 5.33 -16.30 -11.91
C ASN A 110 5.79 -14.88 -12.28
N GLU A 111 5.17 -13.85 -11.70
CA GLU A 111 5.48 -12.45 -12.04
C GLU A 111 6.65 -11.87 -11.26
N SER A 112 6.95 -12.35 -10.06
CA SER A 112 8.07 -11.83 -9.26
C SER A 112 8.84 -12.95 -8.55
N LYS A 113 10.17 -12.76 -8.50
CA LYS A 113 11.09 -13.55 -7.67
C LYS A 113 11.67 -12.74 -6.52
N ASP A 114 11.48 -11.43 -6.55
CA ASP A 114 12.11 -10.49 -5.61
C ASP A 114 11.16 -10.04 -4.50
N ILE A 115 9.86 -9.94 -4.79
CA ILE A 115 8.86 -9.55 -3.79
C ILE A 115 8.57 -10.76 -2.90
N PRO A 116 8.70 -10.63 -1.56
CA PRO A 116 8.27 -11.67 -0.64
C PRO A 116 6.77 -11.95 -0.78
N ILE A 117 6.41 -13.22 -0.94
CA ILE A 117 5.03 -13.65 -1.12
C ILE A 117 4.64 -14.53 0.06
N LEU A 118 3.67 -14.07 0.84
CA LEU A 118 2.95 -14.91 1.80
C LEU A 118 1.80 -15.59 1.09
N VAL A 119 1.60 -16.87 1.38
CA VAL A 119 0.52 -17.66 0.78
C VAL A 119 -0.38 -18.23 1.88
N THR A 120 -1.68 -18.26 1.61
CA THR A 120 -2.67 -18.92 2.46
C THR A 120 -3.76 -19.56 1.61
N ALA A 121 -4.48 -20.53 2.18
CA ALA A 121 -5.50 -21.29 1.46
C ALA A 121 -4.96 -21.98 0.18
N VAL A 122 -3.71 -22.40 0.21
CA VAL A 122 -3.06 -23.19 -0.83
C VAL A 122 -3.09 -24.65 -0.43
N THR A 123 -3.66 -25.51 -1.29
CA THR A 123 -3.89 -26.92 -0.97
C THR A 123 -2.59 -27.69 -0.82
N ASP A 124 -1.67 -27.54 -1.76
CA ASP A 124 -0.33 -28.15 -1.71
C ASP A 124 0.68 -27.17 -2.35
N PRO A 125 1.48 -26.47 -1.53
CA PRO A 125 2.45 -25.52 -2.04
C PRO A 125 3.55 -26.15 -2.89
N ALA A 126 3.93 -27.40 -2.67
CA ALA A 126 4.96 -28.09 -3.45
C ALA A 126 4.41 -28.49 -4.83
N ASP A 127 3.22 -29.07 -4.89
CA ASP A 127 2.56 -29.41 -6.15
C ASP A 127 2.23 -28.14 -6.96
N ALA A 128 1.88 -27.06 -6.29
CA ALA A 128 1.68 -25.75 -6.89
C ALA A 128 2.98 -25.08 -7.35
N LYS A 129 4.16 -25.70 -7.12
CA LYS A 129 5.50 -25.19 -7.45
C LYS A 129 5.84 -23.85 -6.78
N LEU A 130 5.26 -23.60 -5.63
CA LEU A 130 5.50 -22.39 -4.83
C LEU A 130 6.70 -22.55 -3.89
N VAL A 131 6.97 -23.78 -3.47
CA VAL A 131 8.08 -24.15 -2.61
C VAL A 131 8.73 -25.45 -3.14
N GLN A 132 9.97 -25.70 -2.75
CA GLN A 132 10.68 -26.92 -3.16
C GLN A 132 10.17 -28.18 -2.45
N SER A 133 9.66 -28.03 -1.25
CA SER A 133 9.18 -29.13 -0.41
C SER A 133 8.24 -28.60 0.66
N ASN A 134 7.25 -29.42 1.04
CA ASN A 134 6.37 -29.16 2.17
C ASN A 134 7.02 -29.53 3.53
N LYS A 135 8.24 -30.04 3.52
CA LYS A 135 9.01 -30.37 4.71
C LYS A 135 9.66 -29.09 5.26
N LYS A 136 9.61 -28.92 6.58
CA LYS A 136 10.34 -27.87 7.31
C LYS A 136 11.82 -28.20 7.36
#